data_3e9414887ef03fe79dbbf7e40c49bcbc
#
_entry.id   3e9414887ef03fe79dbbf7e40c49bcbc
#
_cell.length_a   1.000
_cell.length_b   1.000
_cell.length_c   1.000
_cell.angle_alpha   90.00
_cell.angle_beta   90.00
_cell.angle_gamma   90.00
#
_symmetry.space_group_name_H-M   'P 1'
#
loop_
_entity.id
_entity.type
_entity.pdbx_description
1 polymer ?
#
loop_
_entity_poly.entity_id
_entity_poly.type
_entity_poly.pdbx_seq_one_letter_code
_entity_poly.pdbx_strand_id
1 'polypeptide(L)'
;MRFALLNSGLGLLATANELHKLRPDADLVLSMDPDGMPWGPRTPAQIAERSLLIARAAAAYHPDVMVMACNTATVHALDVLRAEFEPDIPIVGTVPAIKPAAVRGGSVAVWATVGTTSSDYQRRLITEHGGRASVTEVACPGLASAVNAGDQDATAQAIADAARRTPGDCTAIVLGCTEYELAEDLIGAAVPGAALFGSAAAVAAQVLRVALANEQPGAVGGVVTAPVKTGTPAARMVAADTVPADTVPADALAAATVSVGASPAEARPTGTLRVLLSGRPAELPLAALRYRQGRELARLAAGPDPANDLVL
;
A
#
# COMPACT_ATOMS: atom_id res chain seq x y z
N MET A 1 10.64 5.52 -15.24
CA MET A 1 10.54 5.41 -13.76
C MET A 1 10.46 3.96 -13.35
N ARG A 2 11.08 3.63 -12.22
CA ARG A 2 11.01 2.28 -11.64
C ARG A 2 10.57 2.36 -10.18
N PHE A 3 9.57 1.60 -9.80
CA PHE A 3 9.04 1.55 -8.43
C PHE A 3 9.23 0.16 -7.84
N ALA A 4 9.76 0.09 -6.61
CA ALA A 4 9.85 -1.17 -5.88
C ALA A 4 8.81 -1.21 -4.75
N LEU A 5 7.99 -2.24 -4.71
CA LEU A 5 6.96 -2.43 -3.69
C LEU A 5 7.34 -3.60 -2.79
N LEU A 6 7.27 -3.38 -1.49
CA LEU A 6 7.71 -4.31 -0.45
C LEU A 6 6.51 -4.72 0.41
N ASN A 7 6.34 -6.03 0.66
CA ASN A 7 5.32 -6.57 1.57
C ASN A 7 5.72 -7.96 2.06
N SER A 8 5.09 -8.44 3.11
CA SER A 8 5.21 -9.85 3.53
C SER A 8 4.57 -10.81 2.52
N GLY A 9 3.49 -10.40 1.87
CA GLY A 9 2.71 -11.22 0.95
C GLY A 9 2.09 -10.44 -0.21
N LEU A 10 0.88 -10.81 -0.62
CA LEU A 10 0.21 -10.29 -1.81
C LEU A 10 -0.36 -8.87 -1.67
N GLY A 11 -0.38 -8.29 -0.48
CA GLY A 11 -1.00 -6.98 -0.22
C GLY A 11 -0.42 -5.81 -1.04
N LEU A 12 0.81 -5.95 -1.57
CA LEU A 12 1.41 -4.95 -2.46
C LEU A 12 0.72 -4.86 -3.84
N LEU A 13 -0.03 -5.90 -4.27
CA LEU A 13 -0.62 -5.95 -5.62
C LEU A 13 -1.64 -4.84 -5.87
N ALA A 14 -2.39 -4.42 -4.85
CA ALA A 14 -3.35 -3.33 -4.99
C ALA A 14 -2.64 -2.02 -5.35
N THR A 15 -1.59 -1.65 -4.59
CA THR A 15 -0.79 -0.44 -4.86
C THR A 15 -0.02 -0.53 -6.18
N ALA A 16 0.54 -1.71 -6.51
CA ALA A 16 1.22 -1.94 -7.77
C ALA A 16 0.29 -1.74 -8.97
N ASN A 17 -0.94 -2.23 -8.87
CA ASN A 17 -1.95 -2.06 -9.90
C ASN A 17 -2.38 -0.59 -10.08
N GLU A 18 -2.54 0.15 -8.98
CA GLU A 18 -2.82 1.59 -9.06
C GLU A 18 -1.64 2.37 -9.68
N LEU A 19 -0.39 2.04 -9.33
CA LEU A 19 0.79 2.63 -9.97
C LEU A 19 0.83 2.32 -11.47
N HIS A 20 0.54 1.08 -11.86
CA HIS A 20 0.49 0.71 -13.28
C HIS A 20 -0.59 1.49 -14.05
N LYS A 21 -1.79 1.68 -13.49
CA LYS A 21 -2.84 2.51 -14.10
C LYS A 21 -2.41 3.96 -14.29
N LEU A 22 -1.72 4.53 -13.29
CA LEU A 22 -1.25 5.91 -13.35
C LEU A 22 -0.02 6.09 -14.26
N ARG A 23 0.85 5.09 -14.33
CA ARG A 23 2.10 5.07 -15.12
C ARG A 23 2.30 3.71 -15.77
N PRO A 24 1.61 3.44 -16.89
CA PRO A 24 1.73 2.17 -17.60
C PRO A 24 3.13 1.90 -18.16
N ASP A 25 3.92 2.96 -18.31
CA ASP A 25 5.31 2.95 -18.79
C ASP A 25 6.35 2.69 -17.68
N ALA A 26 5.93 2.66 -16.40
CA ALA A 26 6.86 2.46 -15.30
C ALA A 26 7.20 0.98 -15.10
N ASP A 27 8.47 0.70 -14.80
CA ASP A 27 8.93 -0.61 -14.34
C ASP A 27 8.49 -0.84 -12.89
N LEU A 28 8.00 -2.04 -12.59
CA LEU A 28 7.61 -2.45 -11.26
C LEU A 28 8.49 -3.60 -10.76
N VAL A 29 8.99 -3.50 -9.54
CA VAL A 29 9.70 -4.56 -8.80
C VAL A 29 8.85 -4.92 -7.59
N LEU A 30 8.25 -6.11 -7.59
CA LEU A 30 7.45 -6.62 -6.48
C LEU A 30 8.33 -7.51 -5.60
N SER A 31 8.59 -7.10 -4.38
CA SER A 31 9.43 -7.83 -3.43
C SER A 31 8.61 -8.30 -2.23
N MET A 32 8.33 -9.59 -2.19
CA MET A 32 7.54 -10.27 -1.17
C MET A 32 8.41 -11.19 -0.30
N ASP A 33 7.93 -11.51 0.91
CA ASP A 33 8.65 -12.34 1.87
C ASP A 33 7.86 -13.58 2.31
N PRO A 34 7.59 -14.54 1.42
CA PRO A 34 6.85 -15.75 1.78
C PRO A 34 7.55 -16.60 2.86
N ASP A 35 8.90 -16.64 2.91
CA ASP A 35 9.65 -17.38 3.93
C ASP A 35 9.52 -16.75 5.32
N GLY A 36 9.24 -15.46 5.41
CA GLY A 36 9.03 -14.72 6.66
C GLY A 36 7.57 -14.50 7.04
N MET A 37 6.63 -14.81 6.16
CA MET A 37 5.20 -14.61 6.39
C MET A 37 4.63 -15.59 7.45
N PRO A 38 3.64 -15.19 8.27
CA PRO A 38 3.07 -13.84 8.39
C PRO A 38 3.94 -12.90 9.27
N TRP A 39 3.95 -11.59 8.97
CA TRP A 39 4.70 -10.62 9.78
C TRP A 39 3.93 -10.17 11.04
N GLY A 40 2.61 -10.27 11.07
CA GLY A 40 1.79 -9.79 12.18
C GLY A 40 2.18 -10.31 13.58
N PRO A 41 2.49 -11.61 13.76
CA PRO A 41 2.92 -12.15 15.06
C PRO A 41 4.39 -11.88 15.42
N ARG A 42 5.20 -11.30 14.53
CA ARG A 42 6.64 -11.09 14.72
C ARG A 42 6.93 -9.88 15.61
N THR A 43 8.09 -9.90 16.25
CA THR A 43 8.58 -8.74 16.99
C THR A 43 8.97 -7.61 16.03
N PRO A 44 8.97 -6.33 16.48
CA PRO A 44 9.43 -5.20 15.66
C PRO A 44 10.83 -5.41 15.06
N ALA A 45 11.77 -5.98 15.81
CA ALA A 45 13.13 -6.27 15.33
C ALA A 45 13.12 -7.30 14.19
N GLN A 46 12.32 -8.37 14.31
CA GLN A 46 12.18 -9.38 13.26
C GLN A 46 11.52 -8.80 11.99
N ILE A 47 10.51 -7.92 12.14
CA ILE A 47 9.87 -7.24 11.03
C ILE A 47 10.87 -6.33 10.31
N ALA A 48 11.67 -5.55 11.05
CA ALA A 48 12.71 -4.69 10.51
C ALA A 48 13.77 -5.50 9.72
N GLU A 49 14.27 -6.60 10.29
CA GLU A 49 15.23 -7.49 9.64
C GLU A 49 14.68 -8.07 8.33
N ARG A 50 13.44 -8.59 8.35
CA ARG A 50 12.79 -9.15 7.15
C ARG A 50 12.53 -8.08 6.10
N SER A 51 12.10 -6.89 6.52
CA SER A 51 11.88 -5.75 5.63
C SER A 51 13.18 -5.30 4.95
N LEU A 52 14.29 -5.23 5.69
CA LEU A 52 15.60 -4.91 5.13
C LEU A 52 16.07 -5.97 4.12
N LEU A 53 15.84 -7.25 4.39
CA LEU A 53 16.21 -8.33 3.47
C LEU A 53 15.56 -8.13 2.09
N ILE A 54 14.25 -7.94 2.05
CA ILE A 54 13.53 -7.77 0.78
C ILE A 54 13.80 -6.40 0.14
N ALA A 55 14.05 -5.36 0.94
CA ALA A 55 14.38 -4.02 0.44
C ALA A 55 15.76 -3.99 -0.23
N ARG A 56 16.79 -4.62 0.37
CA ARG A 56 18.13 -4.74 -0.22
C ARG A 56 18.11 -5.47 -1.56
N ALA A 57 17.31 -6.54 -1.65
CA ALA A 57 17.14 -7.26 -2.91
C ALA A 57 16.46 -6.39 -3.98
N ALA A 58 15.48 -5.59 -3.60
CA ALA A 58 14.79 -4.67 -4.49
C ALA A 58 15.69 -3.47 -4.90
N ALA A 59 16.53 -2.97 -3.99
CA ALA A 59 17.47 -1.87 -4.24
C ALA A 59 18.47 -2.18 -5.35
N ALA A 60 18.84 -3.45 -5.54
CA ALA A 60 19.72 -3.91 -6.63
C ALA A 60 19.16 -3.61 -8.03
N TYR A 61 17.87 -3.30 -8.14
CA TYR A 61 17.22 -2.89 -9.39
C TYR A 61 17.17 -1.37 -9.56
N HIS A 62 17.79 -0.59 -8.67
CA HIS A 62 17.86 0.88 -8.72
C HIS A 62 16.48 1.54 -8.90
N PRO A 63 15.53 1.32 -7.98
CA PRO A 63 14.22 1.97 -8.07
C PRO A 63 14.33 3.47 -7.75
N ASP A 64 13.51 4.29 -8.41
CA ASP A 64 13.40 5.73 -8.12
C ASP A 64 12.68 6.00 -6.78
N VAL A 65 11.80 5.08 -6.37
CA VAL A 65 11.09 5.10 -5.07
C VAL A 65 10.82 3.68 -4.61
N MET A 66 11.00 3.40 -3.32
CA MET A 66 10.50 2.20 -2.67
C MET A 66 9.19 2.46 -1.91
N VAL A 67 8.32 1.47 -1.90
CA VAL A 67 7.02 1.54 -1.21
C VAL A 67 6.93 0.41 -0.20
N MET A 68 6.83 0.73 1.10
CA MET A 68 6.45 -0.26 2.10
C MET A 68 4.93 -0.40 2.10
N ALA A 69 4.42 -1.30 1.26
CA ALA A 69 2.99 -1.56 1.05
C ALA A 69 2.43 -2.55 2.08
N CYS A 70 2.79 -2.37 3.34
CA CYS A 70 2.34 -3.18 4.48
C CYS A 70 2.15 -2.30 5.71
N ASN A 71 0.95 -2.25 6.28
CA ASN A 71 0.66 -1.43 7.47
C ASN A 71 1.54 -1.83 8.67
N THR A 72 1.67 -3.12 8.94
CA THR A 72 2.51 -3.63 10.04
C THR A 72 3.97 -3.20 9.88
N ALA A 73 4.54 -3.36 8.69
CA ALA A 73 5.94 -3.00 8.46
C ALA A 73 6.15 -1.48 8.42
N THR A 74 5.19 -0.71 7.94
CA THR A 74 5.27 0.76 8.00
C THR A 74 5.45 1.23 9.45
N VAL A 75 4.75 0.61 10.40
CA VAL A 75 4.89 0.97 11.82
C VAL A 75 6.24 0.60 12.41
N HIS A 76 6.80 -0.55 12.01
CA HIS A 76 7.94 -1.15 12.72
C HIS A 76 9.27 -1.08 11.97
N ALA A 77 9.25 -0.83 10.68
CA ALA A 77 10.44 -0.90 9.84
C ALA A 77 10.71 0.37 9.01
N LEU A 78 9.76 1.31 8.91
CA LEU A 78 9.91 2.45 8.01
C LEU A 78 11.14 3.30 8.34
N ASP A 79 11.37 3.59 9.63
CA ASP A 79 12.52 4.41 10.06
C ASP A 79 13.86 3.72 9.77
N VAL A 80 13.91 2.40 9.95
CA VAL A 80 15.13 1.61 9.65
C VAL A 80 15.39 1.57 8.14
N LEU A 81 14.35 1.43 7.32
CA LEU A 81 14.46 1.48 5.87
C LEU A 81 14.93 2.86 5.39
N ARG A 82 14.35 3.93 5.93
CA ARG A 82 14.78 5.30 5.61
C ARG A 82 16.22 5.56 5.99
N ALA A 83 16.64 5.11 7.19
CA ALA A 83 18.01 5.27 7.64
C ALA A 83 19.04 4.57 6.72
N GLU A 84 18.65 3.48 6.04
CA GLU A 84 19.53 2.75 5.14
C GLU A 84 19.54 3.27 3.72
N PHE A 85 18.38 3.71 3.20
CA PHE A 85 18.22 3.98 1.76
C PHE A 85 18.08 5.46 1.41
N GLU A 86 17.57 6.33 2.31
CA GLU A 86 17.46 7.76 2.04
C GLU A 86 18.81 8.48 2.26
N PRO A 87 19.12 9.53 1.49
CA PRO A 87 18.27 10.17 0.49
C PRO A 87 18.28 9.53 -0.90
N ASP A 88 19.14 8.52 -1.14
CA ASP A 88 19.37 7.96 -2.47
C ASP A 88 18.10 7.33 -3.06
N ILE A 89 17.35 6.61 -2.25
CA ILE A 89 16.08 5.98 -2.63
C ILE A 89 15.01 6.36 -1.61
N PRO A 90 14.09 7.28 -1.93
CA PRO A 90 13.01 7.66 -1.04
C PRO A 90 12.08 6.50 -0.69
N ILE A 91 11.62 6.47 0.56
CA ILE A 91 10.73 5.41 1.05
C ILE A 91 9.34 5.98 1.37
N VAL A 92 8.32 5.45 0.72
CA VAL A 92 6.90 5.75 1.00
C VAL A 92 6.29 4.60 1.79
N GLY A 93 5.69 4.91 2.94
CA GLY A 93 4.92 3.95 3.74
C GLY A 93 3.43 3.98 3.39
N THR A 94 2.67 3.00 3.91
CA THR A 94 1.22 2.95 3.79
C THR A 94 0.55 3.25 5.14
N VAL A 95 -0.60 3.92 5.09
CA VAL A 95 -1.39 4.31 6.27
C VAL A 95 -2.85 3.96 6.02
N PRO A 96 -3.56 3.35 6.99
CA PRO A 96 -5.00 3.09 6.88
C PRO A 96 -5.81 4.36 6.58
N ALA A 97 -6.79 4.26 5.69
CA ALA A 97 -7.57 5.39 5.20
C ALA A 97 -8.66 5.87 6.19
N ILE A 98 -8.31 6.02 7.48
CA ILE A 98 -9.24 6.41 8.55
C ILE A 98 -9.76 7.84 8.34
N LYS A 99 -8.86 8.79 8.03
CA LYS A 99 -9.21 10.19 7.84
C LYS A 99 -10.29 10.37 6.75
N PRO A 100 -10.13 9.87 5.50
CA PRO A 100 -11.17 10.01 4.48
C PRO A 100 -12.47 9.28 4.82
N ALA A 101 -12.41 8.12 5.49
CA ALA A 101 -13.60 7.41 5.92
C ALA A 101 -14.40 8.17 6.97
N ALA A 102 -13.73 8.89 7.87
CA ALA A 102 -14.34 9.63 8.97
C ALA A 102 -14.88 11.02 8.60
N VAL A 103 -14.55 11.56 7.41
CA VAL A 103 -14.91 12.94 7.01
C VAL A 103 -16.42 13.20 7.09
N ARG A 104 -17.25 12.23 6.73
CA ARG A 104 -18.71 12.35 6.75
C ARG A 104 -19.32 12.12 8.13
N GLY A 105 -18.50 11.71 9.13
CA GLY A 105 -19.03 11.23 10.42
C GLY A 105 -19.78 9.90 10.27
N GLY A 106 -20.63 9.58 11.25
CA GLY A 106 -21.39 8.33 11.26
C GLY A 106 -20.62 7.12 11.81
N SER A 107 -21.07 5.93 11.50
CA SER A 107 -20.47 4.67 11.97
C SER A 107 -19.42 4.19 10.97
N VAL A 108 -18.16 4.07 11.42
CA VAL A 108 -17.02 3.61 10.63
C VAL A 108 -16.44 2.35 11.27
N ALA A 109 -16.26 1.30 10.51
CA ALA A 109 -15.54 0.10 10.95
C ALA A 109 -14.11 0.10 10.39
N VAL A 110 -13.11 -0.21 11.22
CA VAL A 110 -11.74 -0.47 10.78
C VAL A 110 -11.49 -1.97 10.84
N TRP A 111 -11.46 -2.62 9.69
CA TRP A 111 -11.13 -4.02 9.58
C TRP A 111 -9.61 -4.19 9.54
N ALA A 112 -9.05 -4.89 10.51
CA ALA A 112 -7.61 -5.08 10.59
C ALA A 112 -7.24 -6.46 11.12
N THR A 113 -5.95 -6.82 11.07
CA THR A 113 -5.45 -8.04 11.69
C THR A 113 -5.57 -7.94 13.22
N VAL A 114 -5.60 -9.09 13.91
CA VAL A 114 -5.67 -9.12 15.38
C VAL A 114 -4.56 -8.29 16.02
N GLY A 115 -3.33 -8.40 15.51
CA GLY A 115 -2.19 -7.62 16.04
C GLY A 115 -2.34 -6.12 15.83
N THR A 116 -2.96 -5.69 14.73
CA THR A 116 -3.18 -4.27 14.44
C THR A 116 -4.29 -3.70 15.34
N THR A 117 -5.43 -4.37 15.50
CA THR A 117 -6.55 -3.89 16.32
C THR A 117 -6.20 -3.75 17.79
N SER A 118 -5.23 -4.49 18.31
CA SER A 118 -4.75 -4.36 19.70
C SER A 118 -3.60 -3.37 19.86
N SER A 119 -3.15 -2.71 18.78
CA SER A 119 -1.95 -1.86 18.82
C SER A 119 -2.25 -0.42 19.28
N ASP A 120 -1.29 0.17 20.03
CA ASP A 120 -1.33 1.60 20.38
C ASP A 120 -1.28 2.49 19.13
N TYR A 121 -0.66 2.01 18.06
CA TYR A 121 -0.60 2.71 16.78
C TYR A 121 -1.99 2.93 16.20
N GLN A 122 -2.80 1.87 16.07
CA GLN A 122 -4.15 2.02 15.52
C GLN A 122 -5.02 2.90 16.40
N ARG A 123 -4.93 2.75 17.73
CA ARG A 123 -5.64 3.63 18.67
C ARG A 123 -5.27 5.10 18.48
N ARG A 124 -3.97 5.42 18.29
CA ARG A 124 -3.53 6.79 17.98
C ARG A 124 -4.13 7.29 16.67
N LEU A 125 -4.05 6.52 15.58
CA LEU A 125 -4.63 6.91 14.30
C LEU A 125 -6.13 7.19 14.39
N ILE A 126 -6.88 6.37 15.12
CA ILE A 126 -8.30 6.58 15.35
C ILE A 126 -8.53 7.89 16.13
N THR A 127 -7.75 8.12 17.18
CA THR A 127 -7.86 9.34 17.99
C THR A 127 -7.54 10.60 17.19
N GLU A 128 -6.51 10.56 16.36
CA GLU A 128 -6.05 11.71 15.57
C GLU A 128 -6.92 11.98 14.34
N HIS A 129 -7.47 10.92 13.72
CA HIS A 129 -8.11 11.02 12.42
C HIS A 129 -9.58 10.60 12.39
N GLY A 130 -10.11 10.00 13.46
CA GLY A 130 -11.49 9.55 13.54
C GLY A 130 -12.52 10.70 13.60
N GLY A 131 -12.10 11.91 13.94
CA GLY A 131 -12.95 13.10 13.93
C GLY A 131 -14.22 12.94 14.76
N ARG A 132 -15.39 13.11 14.11
CA ARG A 132 -16.72 12.93 14.73
C ARG A 132 -17.34 11.54 14.47
N ALA A 133 -16.65 10.66 13.75
CA ALA A 133 -17.15 9.33 13.46
C ALA A 133 -17.09 8.44 14.70
N SER A 134 -18.08 7.56 14.83
CA SER A 134 -18.04 6.45 15.78
C SER A 134 -17.21 5.33 15.14
N VAL A 135 -15.94 5.18 15.56
CA VAL A 135 -15.04 4.21 14.97
C VAL A 135 -15.04 2.92 15.77
N THR A 136 -15.38 1.81 15.12
CA THR A 136 -15.35 0.45 15.69
C THR A 136 -14.21 -0.34 15.07
N GLU A 137 -13.34 -0.91 15.91
CA GLU A 137 -12.28 -1.81 15.46
C GLU A 137 -12.83 -3.23 15.31
N VAL A 138 -12.65 -3.82 14.13
CA VAL A 138 -13.06 -5.18 13.80
C VAL A 138 -11.84 -6.02 13.46
N ALA A 139 -11.44 -6.89 14.40
CA ALA A 139 -10.36 -7.84 14.15
C ALA A 139 -10.80 -8.89 13.13
N CYS A 140 -9.98 -9.19 12.13
CA CYS A 140 -10.26 -10.15 11.06
C CYS A 140 -9.26 -11.32 11.12
N PRO A 141 -9.39 -12.24 12.11
CA PRO A 141 -8.45 -13.36 12.21
C PRO A 141 -8.51 -14.25 10.97
N GLY A 142 -7.35 -14.65 10.47
CA GLY A 142 -7.21 -15.54 9.31
C GLY A 142 -7.40 -14.89 7.95
N LEU A 143 -8.06 -13.72 7.84
CA LEU A 143 -8.39 -13.13 6.54
C LEU A 143 -7.15 -12.83 5.69
N ALA A 144 -6.13 -12.17 6.24
CA ALA A 144 -4.90 -11.90 5.50
C ALA A 144 -4.18 -13.19 5.04
N SER A 145 -4.18 -14.22 5.88
CA SER A 145 -3.57 -15.53 5.55
C SER A 145 -4.34 -16.25 4.44
N ALA A 146 -5.66 -16.25 4.48
CA ALA A 146 -6.52 -16.84 3.46
C ALA A 146 -6.33 -16.13 2.10
N VAL A 147 -6.27 -14.80 2.10
CA VAL A 147 -5.97 -14.00 0.91
C VAL A 147 -4.60 -14.35 0.34
N ASN A 148 -3.57 -14.41 1.17
CA ASN A 148 -2.21 -14.77 0.73
C ASN A 148 -2.11 -16.20 0.18
N ALA A 149 -2.90 -17.13 0.70
CA ALA A 149 -3.00 -18.50 0.18
C ALA A 149 -3.82 -18.61 -1.12
N GLY A 150 -4.59 -17.59 -1.47
CA GLY A 150 -5.56 -17.64 -2.57
C GLY A 150 -6.74 -18.58 -2.28
N ASP A 151 -6.98 -18.88 -0.99
CA ASP A 151 -8.08 -19.72 -0.53
C ASP A 151 -9.37 -18.91 -0.48
N GLN A 152 -10.21 -19.09 -1.50
CA GLN A 152 -11.44 -18.31 -1.66
C GLN A 152 -12.49 -18.67 -0.60
N ASP A 153 -12.58 -19.93 -0.18
CA ASP A 153 -13.56 -20.40 0.81
C ASP A 153 -13.19 -19.87 2.21
N ALA A 154 -11.93 -20.01 2.61
CA ALA A 154 -11.43 -19.42 3.86
C ALA A 154 -11.53 -17.90 3.86
N THR A 155 -11.30 -17.24 2.73
CA THR A 155 -11.45 -15.78 2.56
C THR A 155 -12.91 -15.37 2.78
N ALA A 156 -13.85 -16.05 2.11
CA ALA A 156 -15.29 -15.77 2.25
C ALA A 156 -15.78 -16.01 3.70
N GLN A 157 -15.32 -17.09 4.34
CA GLN A 157 -15.67 -17.38 5.73
C GLN A 157 -15.15 -16.30 6.68
N ALA A 158 -13.88 -15.89 6.55
CA ALA A 158 -13.29 -14.85 7.39
C ALA A 158 -13.97 -13.48 7.20
N ILE A 159 -14.38 -13.15 5.97
CA ILE A 159 -15.18 -11.96 5.65
C ILE A 159 -16.56 -12.03 6.31
N ALA A 160 -17.27 -13.16 6.20
CA ALA A 160 -18.56 -13.32 6.84
C ALA A 160 -18.48 -13.19 8.37
N ASP A 161 -17.40 -13.71 8.98
CA ASP A 161 -17.12 -13.57 10.40
C ASP A 161 -16.84 -12.12 10.82
N ALA A 162 -16.14 -11.34 10.01
CA ALA A 162 -15.89 -9.93 10.26
C ALA A 162 -17.19 -9.11 10.07
N ALA A 163 -17.96 -9.38 9.03
CA ALA A 163 -19.23 -8.72 8.76
C ALA A 163 -20.23 -8.84 9.93
N ARG A 164 -20.31 -10.02 10.56
CA ARG A 164 -21.16 -10.22 11.76
C ARG A 164 -20.75 -9.36 12.97
N ARG A 165 -19.50 -8.91 13.04
CA ARG A 165 -18.96 -8.05 14.10
C ARG A 165 -18.97 -6.58 13.74
N THR A 166 -19.27 -6.28 12.49
CA THR A 166 -19.40 -4.89 12.00
C THR A 166 -20.74 -4.32 12.45
N PRO A 167 -20.80 -3.09 12.98
CA PRO A 167 -22.06 -2.46 13.36
C PRO A 167 -23.08 -2.44 12.22
N GLY A 168 -24.34 -2.73 12.52
CA GLY A 168 -25.39 -2.80 11.50
C GLY A 168 -25.74 -1.46 10.84
N ASP A 169 -25.34 -0.35 11.44
CA ASP A 169 -25.45 1.03 10.93
C ASP A 169 -24.15 1.52 10.27
N CYS A 170 -23.19 0.63 10.02
CA CYS A 170 -21.90 0.98 9.46
C CYS A 170 -22.05 1.55 8.04
N THR A 171 -21.53 2.77 7.85
CA THR A 171 -21.57 3.47 6.57
C THR A 171 -20.25 3.47 5.83
N ALA A 172 -19.15 3.12 6.52
CA ALA A 172 -17.81 3.08 5.93
C ALA A 172 -16.95 1.99 6.58
N ILE A 173 -16.20 1.26 5.76
CA ILE A 173 -15.21 0.27 6.20
C ILE A 173 -13.82 0.72 5.73
N VAL A 174 -12.89 0.86 6.68
CA VAL A 174 -11.48 1.06 6.38
C VAL A 174 -10.81 -0.31 6.26
N LEU A 175 -10.14 -0.56 5.13
CA LEU A 175 -9.36 -1.75 4.88
C LEU A 175 -7.98 -1.59 5.54
N GLY A 176 -7.87 -1.94 6.82
CA GLY A 176 -6.69 -1.74 7.66
C GLY A 176 -5.56 -2.75 7.41
N CYS A 177 -5.68 -3.60 6.40
CA CYS A 177 -4.64 -4.49 5.91
C CYS A 177 -4.65 -4.45 4.40
N THR A 178 -3.46 -4.36 3.78
CA THR A 178 -3.34 -4.23 2.32
C THR A 178 -3.82 -5.45 1.55
N GLU A 179 -3.78 -6.65 2.16
CA GLU A 179 -4.39 -7.86 1.62
C GLU A 179 -5.91 -7.74 1.43
N TYR A 180 -6.60 -6.97 2.28
CA TYR A 180 -8.06 -6.85 2.22
C TYR A 180 -8.54 -6.10 0.97
N GLU A 181 -7.69 -5.22 0.41
CA GLU A 181 -7.97 -4.53 -0.86
C GLU A 181 -8.06 -5.50 -2.06
N LEU A 182 -7.47 -6.70 -1.95
CA LEU A 182 -7.59 -7.74 -2.97
C LEU A 182 -8.96 -8.44 -2.93
N ALA A 183 -9.64 -8.39 -1.79
CA ALA A 183 -10.95 -9.00 -1.55
C ALA A 183 -12.08 -7.95 -1.42
N GLU A 184 -11.88 -6.72 -1.89
CA GLU A 184 -12.82 -5.60 -1.72
C GLU A 184 -14.23 -5.92 -2.24
N ASP A 185 -14.34 -6.62 -3.38
CA ASP A 185 -15.63 -7.00 -3.96
C ASP A 185 -16.41 -7.93 -3.01
N LEU A 186 -15.72 -8.89 -2.37
CA LEU A 186 -16.33 -9.81 -1.40
C LEU A 186 -16.71 -9.09 -0.10
N ILE A 187 -15.87 -8.16 0.36
CA ILE A 187 -16.14 -7.34 1.55
C ILE A 187 -17.35 -6.44 1.31
N GLY A 188 -17.42 -5.76 0.15
CA GLY A 188 -18.55 -4.92 -0.23
C GLY A 188 -19.87 -5.71 -0.34
N ALA A 189 -19.81 -6.94 -0.86
CA ALA A 189 -20.97 -7.81 -0.92
C ALA A 189 -21.44 -8.30 0.48
N ALA A 190 -20.51 -8.49 1.43
CA ALA A 190 -20.82 -8.95 2.78
C ALA A 190 -21.38 -7.84 3.69
N VAL A 191 -21.04 -6.56 3.42
CA VAL A 191 -21.57 -5.40 4.18
C VAL A 191 -22.15 -4.40 3.19
N PRO A 192 -23.32 -4.68 2.61
CA PRO A 192 -23.93 -3.82 1.60
C PRO A 192 -24.30 -2.45 2.19
N GLY A 193 -24.01 -1.40 1.44
CA GLY A 193 -24.28 -0.01 1.82
C GLY A 193 -23.12 0.68 2.55
N ALA A 194 -22.09 -0.01 2.99
CA ALA A 194 -20.86 0.58 3.50
C ALA A 194 -19.90 0.91 2.37
N ALA A 195 -19.38 2.14 2.35
CA ALA A 195 -18.31 2.54 1.44
C ALA A 195 -16.96 1.94 1.90
N LEU A 196 -16.17 1.40 0.97
CA LEU A 196 -14.86 0.83 1.27
C LEU A 196 -13.75 1.87 1.07
N PHE A 197 -12.80 1.93 2.02
CA PHE A 197 -11.67 2.84 2.00
C PHE A 197 -10.36 2.06 2.11
N GLY A 198 -9.72 1.88 0.96
CA GLY A 198 -8.36 1.33 0.86
C GLY A 198 -7.30 2.43 0.84
N SER A 199 -6.05 2.02 0.93
CA SER A 199 -4.86 2.90 0.93
C SER A 199 -4.17 2.97 -0.43
N ALA A 200 -4.36 1.99 -1.30
CA ALA A 200 -3.57 1.78 -2.52
C ALA A 200 -3.51 2.99 -3.45
N ALA A 201 -4.67 3.59 -3.77
CA ALA A 201 -4.73 4.74 -4.68
C ALA A 201 -4.01 5.98 -4.10
N ALA A 202 -4.18 6.25 -2.80
CA ALA A 202 -3.52 7.38 -2.14
C ALA A 202 -2.01 7.17 -2.05
N VAL A 203 -1.56 5.95 -1.75
CA VAL A 203 -0.14 5.58 -1.73
C VAL A 203 0.46 5.71 -3.12
N ALA A 204 -0.19 5.21 -4.16
CA ALA A 204 0.27 5.33 -5.55
C ALA A 204 0.44 6.80 -5.98
N ALA A 205 -0.53 7.65 -5.65
CA ALA A 205 -0.43 9.10 -5.92
C ALA A 205 0.73 9.76 -5.15
N GLN A 206 0.99 9.34 -3.90
CA GLN A 206 2.12 9.84 -3.12
C GLN A 206 3.45 9.42 -3.73
N VAL A 207 3.58 8.17 -4.17
CA VAL A 207 4.78 7.64 -4.84
C VAL A 207 5.13 8.46 -6.07
N LEU A 208 4.13 8.77 -6.91
CA LEU A 208 4.36 9.61 -8.09
C LEU A 208 4.78 11.03 -7.73
N ARG A 209 4.18 11.64 -6.70
CA ARG A 209 4.61 12.96 -6.23
C ARG A 209 6.07 12.97 -5.79
N VAL A 210 6.49 11.96 -5.03
CA VAL A 210 7.88 11.82 -4.58
C VAL A 210 8.83 11.62 -5.75
N ALA A 211 8.49 10.73 -6.70
CA ALA A 211 9.31 10.47 -7.87
C ALA A 211 9.49 11.73 -8.73
N LEU A 212 8.41 12.45 -9.02
CA LEU A 212 8.45 13.69 -9.84
C LEU A 212 9.21 14.82 -9.14
N ALA A 213 9.14 14.92 -7.82
CA ALA A 213 9.92 15.92 -7.08
C ALA A 213 11.42 15.66 -7.17
N ASN A 214 11.85 14.39 -7.24
CA ASN A 214 13.25 14.01 -7.39
C ASN A 214 13.78 14.21 -8.81
N GLU A 215 12.94 14.17 -9.84
CA GLU A 215 13.34 14.46 -11.22
C GLU A 215 13.64 15.97 -11.44
N GLN A 216 13.19 16.86 -10.54
CA GLN A 216 13.38 18.31 -10.63
C GLN A 216 14.20 18.87 -9.46
N PRO A 217 15.50 18.63 -9.36
CA PRO A 217 16.31 19.06 -8.20
C PRO A 217 16.50 20.59 -8.06
N GLY A 218 15.75 21.39 -8.84
CA GLY A 218 15.89 22.86 -8.87
C GLY A 218 14.64 23.66 -8.43
N ALA A 219 13.49 23.02 -8.11
CA ALA A 219 12.22 23.76 -7.94
C ALA A 219 11.73 23.95 -6.48
N VAL A 220 12.40 23.38 -5.48
CA VAL A 220 12.01 23.58 -4.07
C VAL A 220 13.21 24.06 -3.26
N GLY A 221 13.35 25.39 -3.20
CA GLY A 221 14.27 26.04 -2.27
C GLY A 221 13.77 25.91 -0.83
N GLY A 222 14.65 25.50 0.08
CA GLY A 222 14.59 25.84 1.48
C GLY A 222 13.94 24.83 2.43
N VAL A 223 14.56 23.68 2.67
CA VAL A 223 14.44 23.02 3.98
C VAL A 223 15.46 23.67 4.91
N VAL A 224 15.01 24.48 5.84
CA VAL A 224 15.82 25.06 6.91
C VAL A 224 16.24 23.91 7.84
N THR A 225 17.48 23.46 7.72
CA THR A 225 18.12 22.60 8.72
C THR A 225 18.51 23.43 9.93
N ALA A 226 17.77 23.30 11.03
CA ALA A 226 18.22 23.78 12.33
C ALA A 226 19.32 22.85 12.88
N PRO A 227 20.42 23.37 13.46
CA PRO A 227 21.51 22.54 13.95
C PRO A 227 21.11 21.76 15.21
N VAL A 228 21.25 20.44 15.14
CA VAL A 228 21.09 19.54 16.29
C VAL A 228 22.27 19.71 17.22
N LYS A 229 22.02 20.20 18.44
CA LYS A 229 23.02 20.17 19.52
C LYS A 229 23.18 18.76 20.06
N THR A 230 24.40 18.26 20.05
CA THR A 230 24.80 16.97 20.62
C THR A 230 24.57 16.93 22.13
N GLY A 231 23.80 15.97 22.61
CA GLY A 231 23.59 15.65 24.02
C GLY A 231 23.12 14.20 24.15
N THR A 232 23.76 13.45 25.01
CA THR A 232 23.77 12.06 25.41
C THR A 232 22.43 11.27 25.30
N PRO A 233 22.44 9.95 24.97
CA PRO A 233 21.25 9.19 24.61
C PRO A 233 20.44 8.77 25.84
N ALA A 234 19.32 9.44 26.06
CA ALA A 234 18.20 8.88 26.82
C ALA A 234 17.13 8.48 25.81
N ALA A 235 16.61 7.27 25.92
CA ALA A 235 15.59 6.69 25.05
C ALA A 235 14.41 7.66 24.90
N ARG A 236 14.40 8.45 23.84
CA ARG A 236 13.30 9.33 23.47
C ARG A 236 12.60 8.67 22.29
N MET A 237 11.44 8.10 22.58
CA MET A 237 10.45 7.77 21.55
C MET A 237 10.20 9.03 20.75
N VAL A 238 10.80 9.12 19.57
CA VAL A 238 10.51 10.21 18.63
C VAL A 238 9.15 9.91 18.04
N ALA A 239 8.21 10.81 18.29
CA ALA A 239 6.94 10.83 17.59
C ALA A 239 7.23 10.77 16.08
N ALA A 240 6.58 9.85 15.39
CA ALA A 240 6.59 9.81 13.93
C ALA A 240 6.09 11.18 13.46
N ASP A 241 6.98 11.95 12.82
CA ASP A 241 6.59 13.18 12.16
C ASP A 241 5.52 12.79 11.13
N THR A 242 4.30 13.11 11.49
CA THR A 242 3.16 13.07 10.61
C THR A 242 3.51 13.95 9.42
N VAL A 243 3.60 13.33 8.24
CA VAL A 243 3.49 14.07 6.99
C VAL A 243 2.23 14.93 7.14
N PRO A 244 2.31 16.26 7.00
CA PRO A 244 1.15 17.11 7.14
C PRO A 244 0.10 16.62 6.15
N ALA A 245 -1.04 16.17 6.66
CA ALA A 245 -2.16 15.73 5.85
C ALA A 245 -2.95 16.92 5.31
N ASP A 246 -2.29 18.06 5.15
CA ASP A 246 -2.89 19.26 4.59
C ASP A 246 -2.73 19.25 3.08
N THR A 247 -3.92 19.40 2.46
CA THR A 247 -4.17 19.65 1.04
C THR A 247 -4.19 18.45 0.10
N VAL A 248 -5.26 17.65 0.21
CA VAL A 248 -5.93 17.22 -1.02
C VAL A 248 -7.29 17.91 -1.01
N PRO A 249 -7.50 19.00 -1.78
CA PRO A 249 -8.83 19.51 -2.02
C PRO A 249 -9.65 18.42 -2.69
N ALA A 250 -10.88 18.21 -2.22
CA ALA A 250 -11.81 17.24 -2.81
C ALA A 250 -12.09 17.52 -4.31
N ASP A 251 -11.73 18.70 -4.79
CA ASP A 251 -11.98 19.17 -6.15
C ASP A 251 -10.85 18.83 -7.15
N ALA A 252 -9.73 18.26 -6.70
CA ALA A 252 -8.60 17.93 -7.58
C ALA A 252 -8.83 16.64 -8.40
N LEU A 253 -9.92 15.91 -8.17
CA LEU A 253 -10.26 14.71 -8.94
C LEU A 253 -11.12 15.01 -10.19
N ALA A 254 -11.56 16.24 -10.39
CA ALA A 254 -12.56 16.58 -11.42
C ALA A 254 -12.03 17.39 -12.62
N ALA A 255 -10.76 17.72 -12.69
CA ALA A 255 -10.27 18.59 -13.75
C ALA A 255 -8.90 18.20 -14.34
N ALA A 256 -8.86 17.10 -15.06
CA ALA A 256 -7.80 16.84 -16.03
C ALA A 256 -8.32 16.05 -17.24
N THR A 257 -9.38 16.55 -17.88
CA THR A 257 -9.63 16.24 -19.30
C THR A 257 -8.74 17.14 -20.13
N VAL A 258 -7.51 16.72 -20.33
CA VAL A 258 -6.66 17.29 -21.39
C VAL A 258 -7.10 16.63 -22.69
N SER A 259 -7.78 17.37 -23.56
CA SER A 259 -7.96 17.03 -24.96
C SER A 259 -6.60 16.95 -25.64
N VAL A 260 -6.04 15.74 -25.73
CA VAL A 260 -4.89 15.48 -26.59
C VAL A 260 -5.44 15.11 -27.96
N GLY A 261 -5.18 15.97 -28.95
CA GLY A 261 -5.43 15.70 -30.34
C GLY A 261 -4.76 14.39 -30.75
N ALA A 262 -5.53 13.48 -31.35
CA ALA A 262 -5.08 12.19 -31.83
C ALA A 262 -4.07 12.36 -32.97
N SER A 263 -2.77 12.19 -32.65
CA SER A 263 -1.76 11.80 -33.61
C SER A 263 -1.67 10.27 -33.62
N PRO A 264 -1.31 9.60 -34.76
CA PRO A 264 -1.31 8.13 -34.80
C PRO A 264 -0.41 7.58 -33.69
N ALA A 265 -0.96 6.66 -32.92
CA ALA A 265 -0.36 6.10 -31.72
C ALA A 265 0.92 5.34 -32.06
N GLU A 266 2.08 5.94 -31.82
CA GLU A 266 3.26 5.18 -31.48
C GLU A 266 2.93 4.42 -30.18
N ALA A 267 3.02 3.10 -30.21
CA ALA A 267 2.79 2.25 -29.04
C ALA A 267 3.70 2.75 -27.92
N ARG A 268 3.11 3.31 -26.85
CA ARG A 268 3.88 3.75 -25.68
C ARG A 268 4.61 2.53 -25.13
N PRO A 269 5.91 2.65 -24.80
CA PRO A 269 6.62 1.56 -24.18
C PRO A 269 5.87 1.10 -22.92
N THR A 270 5.54 -0.17 -22.85
CA THR A 270 4.95 -0.77 -21.65
C THR A 270 6.07 -1.00 -20.64
N GLY A 271 5.82 -0.68 -19.36
CA GLY A 271 6.74 -0.97 -18.27
C GLY A 271 6.95 -2.47 -18.08
N THR A 272 7.98 -2.86 -17.36
CA THR A 272 8.30 -4.25 -17.06
C THR A 272 7.86 -4.63 -15.64
N LEU A 273 7.55 -5.91 -15.43
CA LEU A 273 7.30 -6.48 -14.11
C LEU A 273 8.42 -7.44 -13.72
N ARG A 274 8.98 -7.23 -12.54
CA ARG A 274 9.92 -8.14 -11.88
C ARG A 274 9.37 -8.57 -10.53
N VAL A 275 9.56 -9.83 -10.18
CA VAL A 275 9.08 -10.40 -8.92
C VAL A 275 10.25 -10.99 -8.16
N LEU A 276 10.32 -10.69 -6.87
CA LEU A 276 11.27 -11.23 -5.92
C LEU A 276 10.50 -11.91 -4.77
N LEU A 277 10.88 -13.13 -4.42
CA LEU A 277 10.36 -13.85 -3.27
C LEU A 277 11.49 -14.09 -2.28
N SER A 278 11.38 -13.55 -1.07
CA SER A 278 12.40 -13.57 -0.02
C SER A 278 13.80 -13.21 -0.56
N GLY A 279 13.84 -12.14 -1.37
CA GLY A 279 15.07 -11.62 -1.97
C GLY A 279 15.58 -12.35 -3.21
N ARG A 280 14.90 -13.37 -3.72
CA ARG A 280 15.30 -14.16 -4.90
C ARG A 280 14.39 -13.87 -6.09
N PRO A 281 14.93 -13.72 -7.33
CA PRO A 281 14.10 -13.62 -8.53
C PRO A 281 13.13 -14.79 -8.65
N ALA A 282 11.89 -14.50 -9.00
CA ALA A 282 10.82 -15.49 -9.08
C ALA A 282 9.73 -15.05 -10.07
N GLU A 283 8.74 -15.91 -10.27
CA GLU A 283 7.50 -15.58 -10.94
C GLU A 283 6.43 -15.10 -9.95
N LEU A 284 5.39 -14.47 -10.48
CA LEU A 284 4.26 -14.05 -9.66
C LEU A 284 3.57 -15.29 -9.07
N PRO A 285 3.34 -15.35 -7.74
CA PRO A 285 2.72 -16.50 -7.11
C PRO A 285 1.36 -16.84 -7.72
N LEU A 286 1.06 -18.14 -7.91
CA LEU A 286 -0.23 -18.58 -8.46
C LEU A 286 -1.43 -18.04 -7.67
N ALA A 287 -1.29 -17.90 -6.35
CA ALA A 287 -2.30 -17.27 -5.50
C ALA A 287 -2.66 -15.85 -5.94
N ALA A 288 -1.70 -15.07 -6.46
CA ALA A 288 -1.92 -13.73 -6.99
C ALA A 288 -2.94 -13.73 -8.15
N LEU A 289 -2.94 -14.77 -8.99
CA LEU A 289 -3.83 -14.87 -10.14
C LEU A 289 -5.30 -15.11 -9.74
N ARG A 290 -5.58 -15.41 -8.47
CA ARG A 290 -6.95 -15.47 -7.95
C ARG A 290 -7.60 -14.08 -7.88
N TYR A 291 -6.78 -13.03 -7.81
CA TYR A 291 -7.22 -11.63 -7.68
C TYR A 291 -7.10 -10.88 -8.99
N ARG A 292 -8.00 -9.92 -9.23
CA ARG A 292 -8.02 -9.08 -10.43
C ARG A 292 -6.68 -8.37 -10.62
N GLN A 293 -6.16 -7.75 -9.56
CA GLN A 293 -4.92 -6.99 -9.57
C GLN A 293 -3.72 -7.87 -10.00
N GLY A 294 -3.64 -9.09 -9.51
CA GLY A 294 -2.59 -10.04 -9.89
C GLY A 294 -2.68 -10.47 -11.36
N ARG A 295 -3.90 -10.68 -11.87
CA ARG A 295 -4.09 -11.01 -13.30
C ARG A 295 -3.74 -9.84 -14.23
N GLU A 296 -4.05 -8.60 -13.83
CA GLU A 296 -3.68 -7.39 -14.58
C GLU A 296 -2.15 -7.24 -14.64
N LEU A 297 -1.46 -7.40 -13.50
CA LEU A 297 0.01 -7.32 -13.44
C LEU A 297 0.71 -8.48 -14.16
N ALA A 298 0.14 -9.68 -14.15
CA ALA A 298 0.71 -10.83 -14.88
C ALA A 298 0.79 -10.59 -16.40
N ARG A 299 -0.11 -9.80 -16.97
CA ARG A 299 -0.08 -9.43 -18.39
C ARG A 299 1.13 -8.55 -18.74
N LEU A 300 1.62 -7.74 -17.78
CA LEU A 300 2.87 -6.98 -17.95
C LEU A 300 4.09 -7.88 -18.05
N ALA A 301 4.12 -8.96 -17.26
CA ALA A 301 5.23 -9.90 -17.26
C ALA A 301 5.31 -10.69 -18.58
N ALA A 302 4.17 -10.93 -19.24
CA ALA A 302 4.09 -11.69 -20.48
C ALA A 302 4.53 -10.88 -21.74
N GLY A 303 4.68 -9.54 -21.61
CA GLY A 303 4.89 -8.67 -22.77
C GLY A 303 3.63 -8.51 -23.64
N PRO A 304 3.66 -7.66 -24.68
CA PRO A 304 2.56 -7.55 -25.62
C PRO A 304 2.36 -8.89 -26.34
N ASP A 305 1.18 -9.50 -26.20
CA ASP A 305 0.79 -10.70 -26.94
C ASP A 305 0.46 -10.28 -28.40
N PRO A 306 1.30 -10.67 -29.40
CA PRO A 306 1.06 -10.29 -30.79
C PRO A 306 -0.23 -10.91 -31.38
N ALA A 307 -0.91 -11.80 -30.65
CA ALA A 307 -2.15 -12.44 -31.11
C ALA A 307 -3.43 -11.67 -30.70
N ASN A 308 -3.34 -10.70 -29.80
CA ASN A 308 -4.50 -9.98 -29.25
C ASN A 308 -4.81 -8.65 -29.98
N ASP A 309 -3.96 -8.23 -30.93
CA ASP A 309 -4.18 -7.02 -31.75
C ASP A 309 -5.05 -7.29 -33.02
N LEU A 310 -5.66 -8.46 -33.13
CA LEU A 310 -6.44 -8.87 -34.32
C LEU A 310 -7.95 -8.99 -34.06
N VAL A 311 -8.49 -8.35 -33.02
CA VAL A 311 -9.96 -8.30 -32.83
C VAL A 311 -10.38 -6.84 -32.55
N LEU A 312 -10.57 -6.10 -33.61
CA LEU A 312 -11.60 -5.05 -33.75
C LEU A 312 -12.07 -5.05 -35.20
#